data_68620969a600c912be18700f54c126f4
#
_entry.id   68620969a600c912be18700f54c126f4
#
_cell.length_a   1.000
_cell.length_b   1.000
_cell.length_c   1.000
_cell.angle_alpha   90.00
_cell.angle_beta   90.00
_cell.angle_gamma   90.00
#
_symmetry.space_group_name_H-M   'P 1'
#
loop_
_entity.id
_entity.type
_entity.pdbx_description
1 polymer ?
#
loop_
_entity_poly.entity_id
_entity_poly.type
_entity_poly.pdbx_seq_one_letter_code
_entity_poly.pdbx_strand_id
1 'polypeptide(L)'
;MFSDKEAMEKTTEEIRLFIRYAVPEEEQASACEYLELFHEDQFALAVIKEYYRDLPDAREESLLKISVIEQKEQVFLLLLSTAKHHYLYLTNDEEGTFLGEYEKGVTDGHILSFFDYPAQEAFSKAHKSMEGYREYLPLERMNEAICPSCGTKTGDMHTLGCPVELCPWCGGQLNHCNCRFEQLGVEELTDETKLEKLEGKLEKKGRIAYATEQRPSFLKE
;
A
#
# COMPACT_ATOMS: atom_id res chain seq x y z
N MET A 1 -7.10 18.33 11.99
CA MET A 1 -6.60 17.05 11.49
C MET A 1 -7.83 16.37 10.89
N PHE A 2 -7.91 16.27 9.57
CA PHE A 2 -8.99 15.54 8.91
C PHE A 2 -8.89 14.06 9.30
N SER A 3 -10.01 13.36 9.42
CA SER A 3 -9.95 11.91 9.60
C SER A 3 -9.42 11.26 8.31
N ASP A 4 -8.78 10.09 8.41
CA ASP A 4 -8.26 9.37 7.23
C ASP A 4 -9.37 9.13 6.19
N LYS A 5 -10.60 8.95 6.65
CA LYS A 5 -11.78 8.84 5.80
C LYS A 5 -12.06 10.10 4.97
N GLU A 6 -12.01 11.29 5.58
CA GLU A 6 -12.20 12.55 4.84
C GLU A 6 -11.09 12.79 3.81
N ALA A 7 -9.86 12.34 4.11
CA ALA A 7 -8.76 12.40 3.16
C ALA A 7 -8.99 11.47 1.96
N MET A 8 -9.45 10.24 2.18
CA MET A 8 -9.77 9.29 1.10
C MET A 8 -10.96 9.74 0.26
N GLU A 9 -12.02 10.28 0.88
CA GLU A 9 -13.16 10.86 0.15
C GLU A 9 -12.70 12.01 -0.77
N LYS A 10 -11.86 12.91 -0.27
CA LYS A 10 -11.28 13.98 -1.07
C LYS A 10 -10.44 13.46 -2.22
N THR A 11 -9.61 12.45 -2.00
CA THR A 11 -8.79 11.82 -3.04
C THR A 11 -9.69 11.17 -4.10
N THR A 12 -10.74 10.48 -3.70
CA THR A 12 -11.71 9.86 -4.62
C THR A 12 -12.39 10.91 -5.51
N GLU A 13 -12.81 12.05 -4.95
CA GLU A 13 -13.40 13.13 -5.75
C GLU A 13 -12.39 13.75 -6.72
N GLU A 14 -11.14 13.90 -6.31
CA GLU A 14 -10.06 14.39 -7.18
C GLU A 14 -9.81 13.41 -8.36
N ILE A 15 -9.77 12.10 -8.09
CA ILE A 15 -9.64 11.08 -9.15
C ILE A 15 -10.83 11.14 -10.13
N ARG A 16 -12.06 11.31 -9.65
CA ARG A 16 -13.23 11.48 -10.51
C ARG A 16 -13.10 12.69 -11.43
N LEU A 17 -12.50 13.78 -10.97
CA LEU A 17 -12.21 14.91 -11.83
C LEU A 17 -11.19 14.55 -12.91
N PHE A 18 -10.11 13.84 -12.56
CA PHE A 18 -9.13 13.39 -13.54
C PHE A 18 -9.75 12.46 -14.58
N ILE A 19 -10.58 11.50 -14.19
CA ILE A 19 -11.28 10.59 -15.11
C ILE A 19 -12.07 11.38 -16.16
N ARG A 20 -12.74 12.46 -15.79
CA ARG A 20 -13.53 13.29 -16.73
C ARG A 20 -12.69 13.94 -17.82
N TYR A 21 -11.39 14.20 -17.55
CA TYR A 21 -10.48 14.80 -18.52
C TYR A 21 -9.59 13.78 -19.22
N ALA A 22 -9.38 12.64 -18.58
CA ALA A 22 -8.42 11.64 -18.99
C ALA A 22 -9.01 10.49 -19.80
N VAL A 23 -10.34 10.31 -19.77
CA VAL A 23 -11.00 9.13 -20.32
C VAL A 23 -12.13 9.54 -21.26
N PRO A 24 -12.30 8.87 -22.42
CA PRO A 24 -13.43 9.09 -23.32
C PRO A 24 -14.78 9.02 -22.61
N GLU A 25 -15.73 9.87 -23.01
CA GLU A 25 -17.03 10.04 -22.32
C GLU A 25 -17.77 8.69 -22.15
N GLU A 26 -17.69 7.83 -23.14
CA GLU A 26 -18.31 6.49 -23.13
C GLU A 26 -17.72 5.53 -22.10
N GLU A 27 -16.49 5.76 -21.65
CA GLU A 27 -15.80 4.92 -20.67
C GLU A 27 -15.82 5.50 -19.23
N GLN A 28 -16.20 6.78 -19.07
CA GLN A 28 -16.12 7.47 -17.77
C GLN A 28 -16.98 6.80 -16.69
N ALA A 29 -18.17 6.32 -17.06
CA ALA A 29 -19.06 5.67 -16.10
C ALA A 29 -18.44 4.39 -15.54
N SER A 30 -17.89 3.52 -16.39
CA SER A 30 -17.22 2.29 -15.95
C SER A 30 -15.92 2.56 -15.18
N ALA A 31 -15.16 3.59 -15.55
CA ALA A 31 -13.98 4.00 -14.82
C ALA A 31 -14.32 4.48 -13.39
N CYS A 32 -15.42 5.23 -13.24
CA CYS A 32 -15.92 5.66 -11.94
C CYS A 32 -16.46 4.48 -11.11
N GLU A 33 -17.18 3.53 -11.73
CA GLU A 33 -17.62 2.31 -11.05
C GLU A 33 -16.44 1.47 -10.55
N TYR A 34 -15.36 1.37 -11.35
CA TYR A 34 -14.15 0.68 -10.95
C TYR A 34 -13.45 1.39 -9.77
N LEU A 35 -13.38 2.73 -9.77
CA LEU A 35 -12.85 3.53 -8.67
C LEU A 35 -13.60 3.28 -7.35
N GLU A 36 -14.94 3.13 -7.40
CA GLU A 36 -15.76 2.90 -6.20
C GLU A 36 -15.38 1.62 -5.44
N LEU A 37 -14.80 0.63 -6.12
CA LEU A 37 -14.31 -0.58 -5.47
C LEU A 37 -13.20 -0.30 -4.46
N PHE A 38 -12.52 0.83 -4.59
CA PHE A 38 -11.31 1.19 -3.83
C PHE A 38 -11.48 2.46 -2.98
N HIS A 39 -12.69 2.95 -2.77
CA HIS A 39 -12.96 4.25 -2.11
C HIS A 39 -12.43 4.35 -0.66
N GLU A 40 -12.19 3.21 0.01
CA GLU A 40 -11.62 3.12 1.37
C GLU A 40 -10.22 2.47 1.38
N ASP A 41 -9.56 2.36 0.22
CA ASP A 41 -8.25 1.74 0.07
C ASP A 41 -7.19 2.76 -0.34
N GLN A 42 -6.42 3.24 0.63
CA GLN A 42 -5.40 4.28 0.41
C GLN A 42 -4.32 3.87 -0.59
N PHE A 43 -3.90 2.59 -0.63
CA PHE A 43 -2.88 2.10 -1.57
C PHE A 43 -3.39 2.12 -3.01
N ALA A 44 -4.61 1.63 -3.22
CA ALA A 44 -5.24 1.67 -4.54
C ALA A 44 -5.53 3.11 -4.97
N LEU A 45 -6.07 3.96 -4.08
CA LEU A 45 -6.32 5.36 -4.38
C LEU A 45 -5.06 6.12 -4.76
N ALA A 46 -3.93 5.86 -4.10
CA ALA A 46 -2.65 6.50 -4.42
C ALA A 46 -2.23 6.18 -5.86
N VAL A 47 -2.28 4.92 -6.28
CA VAL A 47 -1.85 4.52 -7.61
C VAL A 47 -2.86 4.87 -8.70
N ILE A 48 -4.17 4.80 -8.43
CA ILE A 48 -5.21 5.21 -9.38
C ILE A 48 -5.16 6.71 -9.63
N LYS A 49 -4.91 7.52 -8.58
CA LYS A 49 -4.71 8.96 -8.68
C LYS A 49 -3.53 9.29 -9.59
N GLU A 50 -2.38 8.64 -9.37
CA GLU A 50 -1.19 8.83 -10.19
C GLU A 50 -1.45 8.49 -11.65
N TYR A 51 -2.12 7.36 -11.90
CA TYR A 51 -2.46 6.91 -13.24
C TYR A 51 -3.30 7.94 -14.02
N TYR A 52 -4.42 8.39 -13.44
CA TYR A 52 -5.31 9.33 -14.14
C TYR A 52 -4.80 10.78 -14.16
N ARG A 53 -3.92 11.15 -13.24
CA ARG A 53 -3.30 12.48 -13.24
C ARG A 53 -2.31 12.64 -14.40
N ASP A 54 -1.49 11.64 -14.64
CA ASP A 54 -0.35 11.76 -15.55
C ASP A 54 -0.48 10.97 -16.86
N LEU A 55 -1.46 10.08 -16.96
CA LEU A 55 -1.74 9.22 -18.12
C LEU A 55 -0.49 8.76 -18.86
N PRO A 56 0.03 7.55 -18.63
CA PRO A 56 1.23 7.05 -19.28
C PRO A 56 1.19 7.24 -20.80
N ASP A 57 2.23 7.87 -21.37
CA ASP A 57 2.34 8.20 -22.78
C ASP A 57 1.14 9.00 -23.37
N ALA A 58 0.47 9.80 -22.54
CA ALA A 58 -0.75 10.56 -22.90
C ALA A 58 -1.85 9.70 -23.53
N ARG A 59 -1.96 8.43 -23.11
CA ARG A 59 -3.00 7.51 -23.59
C ARG A 59 -4.26 7.66 -22.75
N GLU A 60 -5.34 8.09 -23.39
CA GLU A 60 -6.65 8.28 -22.77
C GLU A 60 -7.39 6.94 -22.64
N GLU A 61 -6.97 6.09 -21.71
CA GLU A 61 -7.50 4.74 -21.52
C GLU A 61 -8.03 4.54 -20.11
N SER A 62 -9.18 3.86 -19.99
CA SER A 62 -9.73 3.46 -18.70
C SER A 62 -8.89 2.35 -18.06
N LEU A 63 -8.66 2.46 -16.75
CA LEU A 63 -8.12 1.39 -15.96
C LEU A 63 -9.18 0.30 -15.79
N LEU A 64 -8.83 -0.96 -16.13
CA LEU A 64 -9.73 -2.10 -16.07
C LEU A 64 -9.39 -3.09 -14.97
N LYS A 65 -8.11 -3.16 -14.60
CA LYS A 65 -7.65 -4.13 -13.62
C LYS A 65 -6.37 -3.68 -12.94
N ILE A 66 -6.27 -3.93 -11.64
CA ILE A 66 -5.04 -3.86 -10.86
C ILE A 66 -4.68 -5.27 -10.42
N SER A 67 -3.42 -5.68 -10.63
CA SER A 67 -2.91 -6.97 -10.19
C SER A 67 -1.67 -6.80 -9.34
N VAL A 68 -1.46 -7.70 -8.37
CA VAL A 68 -0.26 -7.71 -7.52
C VAL A 68 0.80 -8.55 -8.20
N ILE A 69 1.95 -7.93 -8.49
CA ILE A 69 3.14 -8.63 -8.97
C ILE A 69 3.94 -9.11 -7.76
N GLU A 70 4.34 -8.15 -6.90
CA GLU A 70 5.09 -8.39 -5.68
C GLU A 70 4.55 -7.54 -4.54
N GLN A 71 4.77 -8.02 -3.32
CA GLN A 71 4.51 -7.26 -2.11
C GLN A 71 5.61 -7.55 -1.10
N LYS A 72 6.23 -6.50 -0.60
CA LYS A 72 7.21 -6.60 0.47
C LYS A 72 7.00 -5.44 1.44
N GLU A 73 6.93 -5.75 2.74
CA GLU A 73 6.55 -4.77 3.75
C GLU A 73 5.21 -4.09 3.40
N GLN A 74 5.17 -2.77 3.31
CA GLN A 74 3.99 -2.00 2.92
C GLN A 74 4.03 -1.51 1.48
N VAL A 75 4.97 -2.02 0.69
CA VAL A 75 5.16 -1.61 -0.70
C VAL A 75 4.60 -2.67 -1.62
N PHE A 76 3.74 -2.25 -2.52
CA PHE A 76 3.18 -3.10 -3.57
C PHE A 76 3.79 -2.72 -4.92
N LEU A 77 4.29 -3.71 -5.64
CA LEU A 77 4.54 -3.62 -7.07
C LEU A 77 3.30 -4.12 -7.79
N LEU A 78 2.63 -3.21 -8.48
CA LEU A 78 1.33 -3.44 -9.11
C LEU A 78 1.44 -3.40 -10.63
N LEU A 79 0.60 -4.19 -11.28
CA LEU A 79 0.32 -4.14 -12.70
C LEU A 79 -1.03 -3.49 -12.92
N LEU A 80 -1.04 -2.31 -13.52
CA LEU A 80 -2.24 -1.64 -13.97
C LEU A 80 -2.49 -1.99 -15.44
N SER A 81 -3.68 -2.50 -15.70
CA SER A 81 -4.06 -2.95 -17.04
C SER A 81 -5.24 -2.16 -17.60
N THR A 82 -5.07 -1.65 -18.79
CA THR A 82 -6.11 -1.09 -19.64
C THR A 82 -6.57 -2.12 -20.67
N ALA A 83 -7.37 -1.72 -21.66
CA ALA A 83 -7.76 -2.60 -22.76
C ALA A 83 -6.60 -3.00 -23.67
N LYS A 84 -5.53 -2.19 -23.73
CA LYS A 84 -4.44 -2.34 -24.72
C LYS A 84 -3.05 -2.37 -24.11
N HIS A 85 -2.85 -1.81 -22.93
CA HIS A 85 -1.54 -1.59 -22.32
C HIS A 85 -1.49 -2.06 -20.88
N HIS A 86 -0.27 -2.31 -20.43
CA HIS A 86 0.02 -2.76 -19.08
C HIS A 86 1.16 -1.93 -18.51
N TYR A 87 0.97 -1.41 -17.30
CA TYR A 87 1.90 -0.47 -16.66
C TYR A 87 2.31 -0.95 -15.28
N LEU A 88 3.58 -0.76 -14.96
CA LEU A 88 4.14 -1.03 -13.64
C LEU A 88 4.04 0.19 -12.76
N TYR A 89 3.50 0.00 -11.57
CA TYR A 89 3.41 1.00 -10.52
C TYR A 89 3.94 0.45 -9.20
N LEU A 90 4.64 1.30 -8.49
CA LEU A 90 4.96 1.08 -7.09
C LEU A 90 3.99 1.90 -6.24
N THR A 91 3.51 1.37 -5.14
CA THR A 91 2.69 2.13 -4.20
C THR A 91 2.98 1.76 -2.76
N ASN A 92 2.94 2.75 -1.91
CA ASN A 92 2.85 2.65 -0.48
C ASN A 92 1.54 3.34 -0.02
N ASP A 93 1.37 3.59 1.29
CA ASP A 93 0.18 4.24 1.85
C ASP A 93 0.07 5.74 1.55
N GLU A 94 1.13 6.37 1.03
CA GLU A 94 1.18 7.81 0.79
C GLU A 94 1.09 8.16 -0.71
N GLU A 95 1.80 7.42 -1.56
CA GLU A 95 1.94 7.76 -2.97
C GLU A 95 2.01 6.55 -3.90
N GLY A 96 1.62 6.78 -5.16
CA GLY A 96 1.84 5.88 -6.27
C GLY A 96 2.96 6.43 -7.17
N THR A 97 3.79 5.55 -7.71
CA THR A 97 4.90 5.92 -8.61
C THR A 97 4.85 5.10 -9.88
N PHE A 98 4.78 5.75 -11.02
CA PHE A 98 4.88 5.11 -12.34
C PHE A 98 6.30 4.60 -12.59
N LEU A 99 6.47 3.34 -12.98
CA LEU A 99 7.76 2.74 -13.26
C LEU A 99 8.01 2.50 -14.76
N GLY A 100 6.97 2.44 -15.56
CA GLY A 100 7.07 2.19 -17.01
C GLY A 100 6.06 1.15 -17.51
N GLU A 101 6.17 0.82 -18.79
CA GLU A 101 5.40 -0.26 -19.40
C GLU A 101 5.91 -1.63 -18.91
N TYR A 102 5.01 -2.57 -18.70
CA TYR A 102 5.32 -3.92 -18.22
C TYR A 102 6.40 -4.64 -19.04
N GLU A 103 6.33 -4.50 -20.35
CA GLU A 103 7.27 -5.14 -21.29
C GLU A 103 8.71 -4.66 -21.11
N LYS A 104 8.91 -3.45 -20.58
CA LYS A 104 10.22 -2.89 -20.28
C LYS A 104 10.80 -3.39 -18.96
N GLY A 105 9.91 -3.93 -18.08
CA GLY A 105 10.27 -4.36 -16.74
C GLY A 105 10.68 -3.23 -15.81
N VAL A 106 11.08 -3.57 -14.60
CA VAL A 106 11.63 -2.62 -13.62
C VAL A 106 13.10 -2.36 -13.94
N THR A 107 13.48 -1.10 -14.15
CA THR A 107 14.86 -0.69 -14.48
C THR A 107 15.61 -0.08 -13.29
N ASP A 108 14.91 0.39 -12.28
CA ASP A 108 15.50 1.00 -11.08
C ASP A 108 16.15 -0.06 -10.18
N GLY A 109 17.47 0.06 -9.98
CA GLY A 109 18.26 -0.88 -9.20
C GLY A 109 17.91 -0.90 -7.71
N HIS A 110 17.40 0.21 -7.15
CA HIS A 110 16.97 0.25 -5.75
C HIS A 110 15.67 -0.53 -5.55
N ILE A 111 14.72 -0.38 -6.47
CA ILE A 111 13.46 -1.13 -6.47
C ILE A 111 13.73 -2.63 -6.66
N LEU A 112 14.60 -3.00 -7.61
CA LEU A 112 15.00 -4.38 -7.83
C LEU A 112 15.62 -4.98 -6.56
N SER A 113 16.55 -4.27 -5.94
CA SER A 113 17.20 -4.71 -4.70
C SER A 113 16.21 -4.83 -3.55
N PHE A 114 15.24 -3.92 -3.43
CA PHE A 114 14.20 -3.98 -2.41
C PHE A 114 13.37 -5.27 -2.53
N PHE A 115 13.03 -5.69 -3.75
CA PHE A 115 12.30 -6.96 -4.01
C PHE A 115 13.22 -8.17 -4.19
N ASP A 116 14.49 -8.08 -3.77
CA ASP A 116 15.47 -9.18 -3.79
C ASP A 116 15.87 -9.67 -5.20
N TYR A 117 15.73 -8.81 -6.22
CA TYR A 117 16.21 -9.09 -7.56
C TYR A 117 17.62 -8.53 -7.77
N PRO A 118 18.60 -9.36 -8.17
CA PRO A 118 19.98 -8.93 -8.36
C PRO A 118 20.15 -8.02 -9.59
N ALA A 119 19.25 -8.11 -10.56
CA ALA A 119 19.27 -7.32 -11.81
C ALA A 119 17.93 -7.39 -12.55
N GLN A 120 17.73 -6.49 -13.51
CA GLN A 120 16.53 -6.42 -14.34
C GLN A 120 16.22 -7.74 -15.08
N GLU A 121 17.26 -8.45 -15.55
CA GLU A 121 17.11 -9.72 -16.25
C GLU A 121 16.50 -10.79 -15.35
N ALA A 122 16.84 -10.79 -14.06
CA ALA A 122 16.27 -11.72 -13.08
C ALA A 122 14.78 -11.42 -12.86
N PHE A 123 14.42 -10.14 -12.71
CA PHE A 123 13.03 -9.70 -12.63
C PHE A 123 12.24 -10.10 -13.89
N SER A 124 12.75 -9.73 -15.07
CA SER A 124 12.10 -10.05 -16.35
C SER A 124 11.95 -11.55 -16.59
N LYS A 125 12.89 -12.36 -16.08
CA LYS A 125 12.79 -13.82 -16.15
C LYS A 125 11.72 -14.37 -15.20
N ALA A 126 11.58 -13.84 -14.01
CA ALA A 126 10.58 -14.23 -13.04
C ALA A 126 9.16 -13.84 -13.51
N HIS A 127 9.04 -12.68 -14.18
CA HIS A 127 7.79 -12.07 -14.60
C HIS A 127 7.62 -12.05 -16.13
N LYS A 128 7.85 -13.20 -16.79
CA LYS A 128 7.69 -13.32 -18.25
C LYS A 128 6.26 -13.32 -18.72
N SER A 129 5.33 -13.71 -17.87
CA SER A 129 3.91 -13.85 -18.18
C SER A 129 3.09 -13.17 -17.11
N MET A 130 2.01 -12.53 -17.50
CA MET A 130 1.01 -11.96 -16.59
C MET A 130 0.05 -13.01 -16.04
N GLU A 131 0.14 -14.25 -16.55
CA GLU A 131 -0.67 -15.37 -16.07
C GLU A 131 -0.30 -15.72 -14.63
N GLY A 132 -1.33 -15.77 -13.77
CA GLY A 132 -1.17 -16.11 -12.36
C GLY A 132 -1.00 -14.92 -11.42
N TYR A 133 -0.89 -13.69 -11.92
CA TYR A 133 -0.96 -12.54 -11.03
C TYR A 133 -2.32 -12.44 -10.38
N ARG A 134 -2.28 -12.32 -9.04
CA ARG A 134 -3.48 -12.13 -8.25
C ARG A 134 -4.06 -10.75 -8.51
N GLU A 135 -5.37 -10.68 -8.74
CA GLU A 135 -6.05 -9.39 -8.76
C GLU A 135 -5.91 -8.70 -7.41
N TYR A 136 -5.60 -7.40 -7.45
CA TYR A 136 -5.61 -6.56 -6.26
C TYR A 136 -7.06 -6.31 -5.87
N LEU A 137 -7.41 -6.73 -4.69
CA LEU A 137 -8.72 -6.46 -4.09
C LEU A 137 -8.55 -5.37 -3.02
N PRO A 138 -9.59 -4.56 -2.75
CA PRO A 138 -9.57 -3.61 -1.65
C PRO A 138 -9.09 -4.26 -0.36
N LEU A 139 -8.32 -3.55 0.45
CA LEU A 139 -7.69 -4.09 1.67
C LEU A 139 -8.68 -4.81 2.60
N GLU A 140 -9.93 -4.35 2.66
CA GLU A 140 -11.01 -5.02 3.41
C GLU A 140 -11.41 -6.39 2.84
N ARG A 141 -11.17 -6.61 1.53
CA ARG A 141 -11.45 -7.87 0.84
C ARG A 141 -10.20 -8.70 0.60
N MET A 142 -9.02 -8.10 0.76
CA MET A 142 -7.78 -8.84 0.73
C MET A 142 -7.71 -9.66 2.00
N ASN A 143 -8.08 -10.90 1.81
CA ASN A 143 -8.01 -12.04 2.71
C ASN A 143 -7.44 -11.72 4.10
N GLU A 144 -7.99 -12.28 5.14
CA GLU A 144 -7.61 -12.23 6.58
C GLU A 144 -6.09 -12.33 6.88
N ALA A 145 -5.28 -12.55 5.85
CA ALA A 145 -3.83 -12.69 5.95
C ALA A 145 -3.04 -11.38 5.96
N ILE A 146 -3.70 -10.21 5.80
CA ILE A 146 -3.03 -8.91 5.70
C ILE A 146 -3.58 -7.95 6.76
N CYS A 147 -2.68 -7.22 7.41
CA CYS A 147 -3.07 -6.19 8.36
C CYS A 147 -3.85 -5.07 7.65
N PRO A 148 -5.08 -4.76 8.08
CA PRO A 148 -5.93 -3.76 7.42
C PRO A 148 -5.39 -2.32 7.52
N SER A 149 -4.42 -2.06 8.42
CA SER A 149 -3.89 -0.72 8.65
C SER A 149 -2.53 -0.49 7.98
N CYS A 150 -1.69 -1.51 7.87
CA CYS A 150 -0.33 -1.34 7.34
C CYS A 150 0.05 -2.32 6.23
N GLY A 151 -0.87 -3.18 5.79
CA GLY A 151 -0.63 -4.11 4.69
C GLY A 151 0.33 -5.27 5.00
N THR A 152 0.85 -5.37 6.23
CA THR A 152 1.75 -6.44 6.64
C THR A 152 1.06 -7.80 6.60
N LYS A 153 1.75 -8.82 6.08
CA LYS A 153 1.24 -10.20 6.02
C LYS A 153 1.26 -10.87 7.39
N THR A 154 0.37 -11.84 7.59
CA THR A 154 0.39 -12.70 8.77
C THR A 154 1.77 -13.35 8.94
N GLY A 155 2.35 -13.20 10.14
CA GLY A 155 3.68 -13.69 10.49
C GLY A 155 4.80 -12.64 10.33
N ASP A 156 4.56 -11.55 9.62
CA ASP A 156 5.52 -10.44 9.47
C ASP A 156 5.30 -9.35 10.54
N MET A 157 6.30 -8.52 10.73
CA MET A 157 6.22 -7.41 11.69
C MET A 157 5.43 -6.24 11.11
N HIS A 158 4.60 -5.62 11.95
CA HIS A 158 3.94 -4.37 11.60
C HIS A 158 4.96 -3.26 11.35
N THR A 159 4.57 -2.24 10.56
CA THR A 159 5.29 -0.97 10.61
C THR A 159 5.17 -0.37 11.99
N LEU A 160 6.25 0.25 12.43
CA LEU A 160 6.26 0.94 13.72
C LEU A 160 5.20 2.04 13.76
N GLY A 161 4.33 1.96 14.75
CA GLY A 161 3.20 2.89 14.91
C GLY A 161 1.87 2.39 14.33
N CYS A 162 1.84 1.21 13.72
CA CYS A 162 0.59 0.60 13.28
C CYS A 162 -0.44 0.50 14.43
N PRO A 163 -1.69 0.96 14.26
CA PRO A 163 -2.70 0.90 15.31
C PRO A 163 -3.13 -0.53 15.68
N VAL A 164 -2.76 -1.52 14.89
CA VAL A 164 -3.05 -2.95 15.13
C VAL A 164 -1.92 -3.62 15.92
N GLU A 165 -0.71 -3.06 15.90
CA GLU A 165 0.47 -3.66 16.55
C GLU A 165 0.29 -3.81 18.05
N LEU A 166 0.53 -5.02 18.55
CA LEU A 166 0.48 -5.33 19.97
C LEU A 166 1.78 -5.01 20.69
N CYS A 167 1.66 -4.43 21.87
CA CYS A 167 2.78 -4.11 22.74
C CYS A 167 3.35 -5.38 23.39
N PRO A 168 4.65 -5.70 23.21
CA PRO A 168 5.24 -6.91 23.78
C PRO A 168 5.45 -6.85 25.30
N TRP A 169 5.22 -5.70 25.93
CA TRP A 169 5.32 -5.55 27.39
C TRP A 169 3.99 -5.75 28.11
N CYS A 170 2.89 -5.26 27.54
CA CYS A 170 1.57 -5.32 28.21
C CYS A 170 0.48 -6.07 27.42
N GLY A 171 0.73 -6.45 26.16
CA GLY A 171 -0.25 -7.11 25.30
C GLY A 171 -1.35 -6.20 24.73
N GLY A 172 -1.41 -4.95 25.16
CA GLY A 172 -2.31 -3.95 24.57
C GLY A 172 -1.75 -3.38 23.27
N GLN A 173 -2.48 -2.47 22.63
CA GLN A 173 -1.99 -1.81 21.41
C GLN A 173 -0.79 -0.91 21.71
N LEU A 174 0.27 -1.04 20.91
CA LEU A 174 1.54 -0.35 21.12
C LEU A 174 1.37 1.18 21.07
N ASN A 175 0.54 1.69 20.17
CA ASN A 175 0.31 3.13 20.02
C ASN A 175 -0.62 3.72 21.10
N HIS A 176 -1.38 2.91 21.86
CA HIS A 176 -2.32 3.35 22.89
C HIS A 176 -1.79 3.14 24.31
N CYS A 177 -0.80 2.27 24.50
CA CYS A 177 -0.20 2.05 25.82
C CYS A 177 0.93 3.04 26.14
N ASN A 178 1.23 3.19 27.44
CA ASN A 178 2.33 4.06 27.91
C ASN A 178 3.67 3.36 27.91
N CYS A 179 3.73 2.04 27.66
CA CYS A 179 4.96 1.26 27.75
C CYS A 179 6.09 1.83 26.89
N ARG A 180 5.78 2.35 25.68
CA ARG A 180 6.77 2.98 24.80
C ARG A 180 7.47 4.18 25.45
N PHE A 181 6.76 4.98 26.22
CA PHE A 181 7.31 6.14 26.95
C PHE A 181 8.09 5.69 28.19
N GLU A 182 7.53 4.77 28.95
CA GLU A 182 8.15 4.20 30.16
C GLU A 182 9.47 3.51 29.83
N GLN A 183 9.51 2.71 28.76
CA GLN A 183 10.71 2.00 28.35
C GLN A 183 11.84 2.94 27.90
N LEU A 184 11.52 4.09 27.36
CA LEU A 184 12.51 5.09 26.94
C LEU A 184 12.81 6.12 28.02
N GLY A 185 11.99 6.23 29.07
CA GLY A 185 12.09 7.27 30.08
C GLY A 185 11.82 8.67 29.52
N VAL A 186 10.85 8.78 28.57
CA VAL A 186 10.48 10.03 27.92
C VAL A 186 8.97 10.25 28.02
N GLU A 187 8.55 11.49 27.91
CA GLU A 187 7.12 11.84 27.88
C GLU A 187 6.56 11.89 26.45
N GLU A 188 7.43 12.08 25.44
CA GLU A 188 7.05 12.21 24.04
C GLU A 188 8.05 11.54 23.09
N LEU A 189 7.57 11.05 21.95
CA LEU A 189 8.36 10.53 20.83
C LEU A 189 8.38 11.57 19.72
N THR A 190 9.29 12.52 19.79
CA THR A 190 9.32 13.71 18.93
C THR A 190 10.44 13.71 17.91
N ASP A 191 11.37 12.78 17.99
CA ASP A 191 12.54 12.74 17.13
C ASP A 191 12.88 11.31 16.68
N GLU A 192 13.54 11.22 15.53
CA GLU A 192 13.93 9.98 14.86
C GLU A 192 14.84 9.11 15.76
N THR A 193 15.74 9.73 16.52
CA THR A 193 16.63 9.01 17.44
C THR A 193 15.86 8.26 18.54
N LYS A 194 14.74 8.81 19.01
CA LYS A 194 13.88 8.14 20.00
C LYS A 194 13.10 6.99 19.35
N LEU A 195 12.66 7.16 18.09
CA LEU A 195 12.00 6.09 17.33
C LEU A 195 12.95 4.92 17.09
N GLU A 196 14.17 5.15 16.64
CA GLU A 196 15.20 4.11 16.50
C GLU A 196 15.50 3.37 17.81
N LYS A 197 15.59 4.12 18.93
CA LYS A 197 15.77 3.51 20.26
C LYS A 197 14.56 2.66 20.67
N LEU A 198 13.34 3.10 20.34
CA LEU A 198 12.14 2.32 20.61
C LEU A 198 12.16 1.02 19.81
N GLU A 199 12.46 1.11 18.53
CA GLU A 199 12.56 -0.04 17.64
C GLU A 199 13.58 -1.07 18.15
N GLY A 200 14.79 -0.64 18.48
CA GLY A 200 15.80 -1.52 19.07
C GLY A 200 15.40 -2.14 20.42
N LYS A 201 14.53 -1.50 21.21
CA LYS A 201 13.96 -2.10 22.43
C LYS A 201 12.85 -3.09 22.15
N LEU A 202 12.02 -2.80 21.15
CA LEU A 202 10.96 -3.69 20.68
C LEU A 202 11.57 -4.99 20.14
N GLU A 203 12.60 -4.89 19.30
CA GLU A 203 13.32 -6.04 18.77
C GLU A 203 13.94 -6.91 19.89
N LYS A 204 14.63 -6.29 20.85
CA LYS A 204 15.21 -7.00 22.01
C LYS A 204 14.16 -7.67 22.90
N LYS A 205 12.97 -7.09 23.01
CA LYS A 205 11.86 -7.67 23.77
C LYS A 205 11.19 -8.82 23.02
N GLY A 206 11.28 -8.81 21.69
CA GLY A 206 10.54 -9.68 20.77
C GLY A 206 9.23 -9.01 20.33
N ARG A 207 9.26 -8.31 19.19
CA ARG A 207 8.04 -7.75 18.56
C ARG A 207 7.04 -8.86 18.29
N ILE A 208 5.77 -8.50 18.34
CA ILE A 208 4.67 -9.42 18.06
C ILE A 208 4.30 -9.27 16.59
N ALA A 209 4.51 -10.34 15.81
CA ALA A 209 4.12 -10.39 14.43
C ALA A 209 2.59 -10.26 14.25
N TYR A 210 2.17 -9.84 13.08
CA TYR A 210 0.74 -9.76 12.76
C TYR A 210 0.09 -11.15 12.77
N ALA A 211 -1.08 -11.20 13.38
CA ALA A 211 -2.00 -12.34 13.33
C ALA A 211 -3.41 -11.82 13.01
N THR A 212 -4.18 -12.63 12.30
CA THR A 212 -5.48 -12.23 11.72
C THR A 212 -6.54 -11.81 12.74
N GLU A 213 -6.40 -12.27 13.98
CA GLU A 213 -7.27 -11.89 15.10
C GLU A 213 -6.94 -10.52 15.71
N GLN A 214 -5.81 -9.91 15.38
CA GLN A 214 -5.44 -8.57 15.85
C GLN A 214 -6.33 -7.53 15.15
N ARG A 215 -6.93 -6.66 15.92
CA ARG A 215 -7.83 -5.60 15.45
C ARG A 215 -7.50 -4.27 16.11
N PRO A 216 -7.71 -3.12 15.42
CA PRO A 216 -7.61 -1.82 16.05
C PRO A 216 -8.67 -1.67 17.16
N SER A 217 -8.30 -1.03 18.28
CA SER A 217 -9.21 -0.91 19.45
C SER A 217 -10.45 -0.05 19.21
N PHE A 218 -10.46 0.76 18.16
CA PHE A 218 -11.60 1.60 17.79
C PHE A 218 -12.69 0.84 17.01
N LEU A 219 -12.43 -0.39 16.58
CA LEU A 219 -13.42 -1.29 15.99
C LEU A 219 -14.10 -2.16 17.08
N LYS A 220 -14.47 -1.58 18.22
CA LYS A 220 -15.38 -2.27 19.16
C LYS A 220 -16.79 -2.14 18.62
N GLU A 221 -17.38 -3.31 18.28
CA GLU A 221 -18.80 -3.47 18.03
C GLU A 221 -19.68 -2.85 19.12
#